data_78d5008fd4cf7ee71693046fb238ee85
#
_entry.id   78d5008fd4cf7ee71693046fb238ee85
#
_cell.length_a   1.000
_cell.length_b   1.000
_cell.length_c   1.000
_cell.angle_alpha   90.00
_cell.angle_beta   90.00
_cell.angle_gamma   90.00
#
_symmetry.space_group_name_H-M   'P 1'
#
loop_
_entity.id
_entity.type
_entity.pdbx_description
1 polymer ?
#
loop_
_entity_poly.entity_id
_entity_poly.type
_entity_poly.pdbx_seq_one_letter_code
_entity_poly.pdbx_strand_id
1 'polypeptide(L)'
;MIAKQKYRFVKDALWVSYTGLKDFTNCPRSYYLKNRYRDPKSGYRLQIAASAMTLGSLVHDAIKWYLQTGRTASFDEVIKLYRNRWLKYQGKRGGFATRKEEGDFGKRGLDMLDNFYKNKGILEKNIPAYDFLRYWLDDKAVLTGKADFIGELQDGSLHVLDFKTGTKDQDDLTQLYIYGILAESNFEKPVSRISYWYLDRDSAVKEAVLDSLEGKLEWIKGKVKVIEEALLKNEWVCIKGENQCSECKKYQAVIDGKGQFQFSDEAYKKDIYFLDPLS
;
A
#
# COMPACT_ATOMS: atom_id res chain seq x y z
N MET A 1 -16.45 13.69 13.46
CA MET A 1 -14.98 13.75 13.38
C MET A 1 -14.37 12.68 14.29
N ILE A 2 -13.43 11.90 13.76
CA ILE A 2 -12.77 10.79 14.48
C ILE A 2 -11.85 11.36 15.57
N ALA A 3 -12.12 11.01 16.84
CA ALA A 3 -11.39 11.55 17.96
C ALA A 3 -9.93 11.04 18.01
N LYS A 4 -9.02 11.91 18.43
CA LYS A 4 -7.63 11.54 18.71
C LYS A 4 -7.55 10.52 19.86
N GLN A 5 -6.65 9.58 19.71
CA GLN A 5 -6.39 8.57 20.74
C GLN A 5 -4.99 8.73 21.31
N LYS A 6 -4.84 8.47 22.62
CA LYS A 6 -3.51 8.35 23.23
C LYS A 6 -2.81 7.09 22.70
N TYR A 7 -1.53 7.26 22.35
CA TYR A 7 -0.71 6.11 21.99
C TYR A 7 -0.62 5.13 23.17
N ARG A 8 -0.77 3.85 22.89
CA ARG A 8 -0.53 2.76 23.86
C ARG A 8 0.25 1.65 23.17
N PHE A 9 1.06 0.95 23.94
CA PHE A 9 1.72 -0.25 23.47
C PHE A 9 0.93 -1.46 23.95
N VAL A 10 0.55 -2.33 23.02
CA VAL A 10 -0.08 -3.62 23.34
C VAL A 10 0.76 -4.70 22.66
N LYS A 11 1.29 -5.61 23.49
CA LYS A 11 2.04 -6.77 23.00
C LYS A 11 1.11 -7.61 22.13
N ASP A 12 1.62 -8.07 21.00
CA ASP A 12 0.89 -8.94 20.06
C ASP A 12 -0.39 -8.32 19.45
N ALA A 13 -0.49 -6.99 19.39
CA ALA A 13 -1.60 -6.31 18.76
C ALA A 13 -1.76 -6.74 17.29
N LEU A 14 -3.02 -6.87 16.85
CA LEU A 14 -3.36 -7.11 15.45
C LEU A 14 -3.20 -5.80 14.65
N TRP A 15 -2.18 -5.74 13.81
CA TRP A 15 -1.95 -4.61 12.92
C TRP A 15 -2.76 -4.78 11.64
N VAL A 16 -3.69 -3.86 11.41
CA VAL A 16 -4.61 -3.88 10.28
C VAL A 16 -4.26 -2.74 9.34
N SER A 17 -3.93 -3.06 8.09
CA SER A 17 -3.75 -2.09 7.01
C SER A 17 -4.81 -2.31 5.92
N TYR A 18 -4.98 -1.31 5.03
CA TYR A 18 -5.85 -1.49 3.86
C TYR A 18 -5.52 -2.76 3.08
N THR A 19 -4.24 -2.99 2.78
CA THR A 19 -3.80 -4.17 2.01
C THR A 19 -4.15 -5.47 2.74
N GLY A 20 -3.87 -5.54 4.06
CA GLY A 20 -4.22 -6.71 4.87
C GLY A 20 -5.73 -6.95 4.91
N LEU A 21 -6.53 -5.91 5.10
CA LEU A 21 -7.98 -6.00 5.11
C LEU A 21 -8.52 -6.47 3.74
N LYS A 22 -8.00 -5.93 2.65
CA LYS A 22 -8.35 -6.32 1.28
C LYS A 22 -7.96 -7.76 0.99
N ASP A 23 -6.75 -8.19 1.38
CA ASP A 23 -6.30 -9.57 1.22
C ASP A 23 -7.24 -10.54 1.93
N PHE A 24 -7.63 -10.24 3.18
CA PHE A 24 -8.55 -11.08 3.96
C PHE A 24 -9.95 -11.13 3.34
N THR A 25 -10.49 -9.97 2.96
CA THR A 25 -11.82 -9.88 2.34
C THR A 25 -11.88 -10.64 1.02
N ASN A 26 -10.79 -10.60 0.24
CA ASN A 26 -10.69 -11.34 -1.01
C ASN A 26 -10.53 -12.85 -0.78
N CYS A 27 -9.72 -13.26 0.19
CA CYS A 27 -9.53 -14.67 0.51
C CYS A 27 -8.77 -14.82 1.85
N PRO A 28 -9.40 -15.38 2.93
CA PRO A 28 -8.73 -15.60 4.22
C PRO A 28 -7.45 -16.41 4.11
N ARG A 29 -7.40 -17.47 3.26
CA ARG A 29 -6.17 -18.24 3.06
C ARG A 29 -5.07 -17.41 2.38
N SER A 30 -5.41 -16.59 1.37
CA SER A 30 -4.44 -15.69 0.74
C SER A 30 -3.88 -14.69 1.75
N TYR A 31 -4.74 -14.12 2.61
CA TYR A 31 -4.29 -13.26 3.71
C TYR A 31 -3.31 -13.98 4.63
N TYR A 32 -3.61 -15.21 5.05
CA TYR A 32 -2.71 -16.01 5.89
C TYR A 32 -1.34 -16.18 5.23
N LEU A 33 -1.31 -16.62 3.98
CA LEU A 33 -0.07 -16.87 3.24
C LEU A 33 0.78 -15.61 3.06
N LYS A 34 0.16 -14.46 2.83
CA LYS A 34 0.85 -13.18 2.63
C LYS A 34 1.27 -12.49 3.93
N ASN A 35 0.44 -12.59 4.97
CA ASN A 35 0.59 -11.73 6.14
C ASN A 35 0.99 -12.47 7.41
N ARG A 36 0.64 -13.76 7.53
CA ARG A 36 0.84 -14.55 8.76
C ARG A 36 1.85 -15.67 8.62
N TYR A 37 1.85 -16.37 7.51
CA TYR A 37 2.82 -17.45 7.25
C TYR A 37 4.26 -16.93 7.38
N ARG A 38 5.10 -17.77 7.95
CA ARG A 38 6.54 -17.55 8.06
C ARG A 38 7.26 -18.77 7.50
N ASP A 39 8.25 -18.53 6.67
CA ASP A 39 9.12 -19.61 6.20
C ASP A 39 9.81 -20.26 7.40
N PRO A 40 9.73 -21.61 7.55
CA PRO A 40 10.32 -22.29 8.70
C PRO A 40 11.84 -22.12 8.80
N LYS A 41 12.53 -21.83 7.69
CA LYS A 41 14.00 -21.70 7.65
C LYS A 41 14.45 -20.30 8.04
N SER A 42 13.82 -19.27 7.50
CA SER A 42 14.21 -17.88 7.73
C SER A 42 13.41 -17.18 8.83
N GLY A 43 12.20 -17.66 9.12
CA GLY A 43 11.24 -16.97 9.97
C GLY A 43 10.58 -15.74 9.31
N TYR A 44 10.86 -15.48 8.02
CA TYR A 44 10.37 -14.31 7.30
C TYR A 44 9.09 -14.61 6.54
N ARG A 45 8.37 -13.56 6.20
CA ARG A 45 7.19 -13.65 5.33
C ARG A 45 7.65 -13.86 3.89
N LEU A 46 6.84 -14.58 3.11
CA LEU A 46 7.06 -14.69 1.67
C LEU A 46 6.48 -13.47 0.96
N GLN A 47 7.19 -12.97 -0.04
CA GLN A 47 6.69 -11.97 -0.98
C GLN A 47 7.08 -12.37 -2.40
N ILE A 48 6.10 -12.36 -3.30
CA ILE A 48 6.36 -12.59 -4.72
C ILE A 48 6.66 -11.25 -5.37
N ALA A 49 7.81 -11.12 -6.02
CA ALA A 49 8.17 -9.94 -6.79
C ALA A 49 7.21 -9.75 -7.96
N ALA A 50 6.74 -8.52 -8.18
CA ALA A 50 5.83 -8.19 -9.27
C ALA A 50 6.22 -6.83 -9.87
N SER A 51 6.33 -6.78 -11.20
CA SER A 51 6.71 -5.59 -11.97
C SER A 51 5.88 -4.35 -11.64
N ALA A 52 4.56 -4.51 -11.54
CA ALA A 52 3.64 -3.43 -11.18
C ALA A 52 3.85 -2.92 -9.74
N MET A 53 4.18 -3.80 -8.79
CA MET A 53 4.46 -3.42 -7.41
C MET A 53 5.80 -2.66 -7.31
N THR A 54 6.82 -3.10 -8.03
CA THR A 54 8.11 -2.42 -8.11
C THR A 54 7.97 -1.02 -8.71
N LEU A 55 7.28 -0.90 -9.86
CA LEU A 55 6.98 0.39 -10.45
C LEU A 55 6.28 1.32 -9.45
N GLY A 56 5.19 0.85 -8.84
CA GLY A 56 4.41 1.64 -7.88
C GLY A 56 5.28 2.12 -6.72
N SER A 57 5.99 1.20 -6.08
CA SER A 57 6.86 1.54 -4.94
C SER A 57 7.90 2.61 -5.29
N LEU A 58 8.56 2.50 -6.44
CA LEU A 58 9.62 3.43 -6.82
C LEU A 58 9.09 4.80 -7.23
N VAL A 59 7.93 4.88 -7.87
CA VAL A 59 7.27 6.16 -8.20
C VAL A 59 6.81 6.86 -6.91
N HIS A 60 6.12 6.15 -6.01
CA HIS A 60 5.70 6.70 -4.70
C HIS A 60 6.89 7.17 -3.88
N ASP A 61 7.97 6.41 -3.86
CA ASP A 61 9.20 6.77 -3.16
C ASP A 61 9.84 8.06 -3.71
N ALA A 62 9.83 8.25 -5.03
CA ALA A 62 10.37 9.45 -5.66
C ALA A 62 9.50 10.68 -5.36
N ILE A 63 8.17 10.55 -5.44
CA ILE A 63 7.22 11.61 -5.08
C ILE A 63 7.35 11.95 -3.60
N LYS A 64 7.36 10.95 -2.72
CA LYS A 64 7.54 11.15 -1.28
C LYS A 64 8.82 11.92 -0.98
N TRP A 65 9.93 11.53 -1.59
CA TRP A 65 11.20 12.23 -1.39
C TRP A 65 11.09 13.69 -1.86
N TYR A 66 10.47 13.96 -3.01
CA TYR A 66 10.22 15.32 -3.49
C TYR A 66 9.40 16.14 -2.46
N LEU A 67 8.35 15.58 -1.89
CA LEU A 67 7.54 16.22 -0.86
C LEU A 67 8.35 16.50 0.43
N GLN A 68 9.24 15.57 0.80
CA GLN A 68 10.13 15.69 1.98
C GLN A 68 11.20 16.77 1.82
N THR A 69 11.61 17.10 0.59
CA THR A 69 12.52 18.23 0.32
C THR A 69 11.84 19.60 0.39
N GLY A 70 10.60 19.67 0.86
CA GLY A 70 9.80 20.90 0.83
C GLY A 70 9.43 21.33 -0.60
N ARG A 71 9.40 20.39 -1.55
CA ARG A 71 9.11 20.61 -2.97
C ARG A 71 10.16 21.48 -3.70
N THR A 72 11.38 21.52 -3.21
CA THR A 72 12.47 22.34 -3.77
C THR A 72 13.34 21.57 -4.76
N ALA A 73 13.30 20.23 -4.73
CA ALA A 73 14.09 19.41 -5.64
C ALA A 73 13.72 19.65 -7.11
N SER A 74 14.73 19.69 -7.97
CA SER A 74 14.57 19.77 -9.42
C SER A 74 14.04 18.43 -9.99
N PHE A 75 13.50 18.48 -11.20
CA PHE A 75 13.06 17.26 -11.88
C PHE A 75 14.21 16.27 -12.11
N ASP A 76 15.40 16.76 -12.47
CA ASP A 76 16.58 15.92 -12.68
C ASP A 76 17.00 15.17 -11.41
N GLU A 77 16.89 15.80 -10.24
CA GLU A 77 17.15 15.16 -8.95
C GLU A 77 16.13 14.05 -8.64
N VAL A 78 14.84 14.28 -8.92
CA VAL A 78 13.78 13.29 -8.78
C VAL A 78 14.05 12.08 -9.68
N ILE A 79 14.38 12.32 -10.95
CA ILE A 79 14.68 11.26 -11.93
C ILE A 79 15.96 10.51 -11.55
N LYS A 80 16.98 11.20 -11.08
CA LYS A 80 18.24 10.58 -10.60
C LYS A 80 17.95 9.65 -9.43
N LEU A 81 17.13 10.08 -8.47
CA LEU A 81 16.73 9.23 -7.35
C LEU A 81 15.99 7.99 -7.83
N TYR A 82 14.97 8.17 -8.70
CA TYR A 82 14.20 7.07 -9.27
C TYR A 82 15.11 6.04 -9.96
N ARG A 83 15.99 6.48 -10.86
CA ARG A 83 16.93 5.61 -11.58
C ARG A 83 17.87 4.86 -10.63
N ASN A 84 18.43 5.54 -9.64
CA ASN A 84 19.32 4.91 -8.66
C ASN A 84 18.61 3.82 -7.84
N ARG A 85 17.33 4.04 -7.49
CA ARG A 85 16.54 3.04 -6.78
C ARG A 85 16.14 1.88 -7.68
N TRP A 86 15.86 2.15 -8.97
CA TRP A 86 15.54 1.13 -9.97
C TRP A 86 16.64 0.07 -10.08
N LEU A 87 17.91 0.47 -10.03
CA LEU A 87 19.06 -0.44 -10.12
C LEU A 87 19.04 -1.59 -9.10
N LYS A 88 18.38 -1.40 -7.96
CA LYS A 88 18.25 -2.43 -6.91
C LYS A 88 17.23 -3.52 -7.27
N TYR A 89 16.34 -3.25 -8.21
CA TYR A 89 15.20 -4.10 -8.57
C TYR A 89 15.23 -4.54 -10.05
N GLN A 90 16.40 -4.63 -10.65
CA GLN A 90 16.52 -5.08 -12.03
C GLN A 90 16.16 -6.55 -12.20
N GLY A 91 15.59 -6.92 -13.35
CA GLY A 91 15.23 -8.28 -13.73
C GLY A 91 14.27 -8.94 -12.73
N LYS A 92 14.54 -10.17 -12.39
CA LYS A 92 13.70 -11.00 -11.50
C LYS A 92 13.57 -10.45 -10.09
N ARG A 93 14.54 -9.66 -9.61
CA ARG A 93 14.45 -8.98 -8.30
C ARG A 93 13.28 -7.99 -8.24
N GLY A 94 12.95 -7.35 -9.36
CA GLY A 94 11.83 -6.43 -9.52
C GLY A 94 10.56 -7.11 -10.05
N GLY A 95 10.60 -8.41 -10.32
CA GLY A 95 9.48 -9.16 -10.88
C GLY A 95 9.38 -9.09 -12.41
N PHE A 96 10.44 -8.66 -13.10
CA PHE A 96 10.47 -8.58 -14.56
C PHE A 96 10.93 -9.90 -15.17
N ALA A 97 10.10 -10.48 -16.05
CA ALA A 97 10.43 -11.71 -16.76
C ALA A 97 11.41 -11.47 -17.91
N THR A 98 11.40 -10.28 -18.53
CA THR A 98 12.25 -9.91 -19.67
C THR A 98 12.80 -8.50 -19.54
N ARG A 99 13.93 -8.22 -20.24
CA ARG A 99 14.51 -6.88 -20.34
C ARG A 99 13.57 -5.88 -21.02
N LYS A 100 12.77 -6.36 -21.98
CA LYS A 100 11.77 -5.51 -22.66
C LYS A 100 10.71 -5.05 -21.67
N GLU A 101 10.13 -5.99 -20.89
CA GLU A 101 9.18 -5.66 -19.85
C GLU A 101 9.76 -4.65 -18.86
N GLU A 102 10.97 -4.89 -18.36
CA GLU A 102 11.67 -3.98 -17.45
C GLU A 102 11.81 -2.57 -18.05
N GLY A 103 12.22 -2.48 -19.32
CA GLY A 103 12.34 -1.21 -20.02
C GLY A 103 11.01 -0.48 -20.18
N ASP A 104 9.94 -1.19 -20.55
CA ASP A 104 8.60 -0.64 -20.70
C ASP A 104 8.06 -0.09 -19.35
N PHE A 105 8.24 -0.83 -18.25
CA PHE A 105 7.88 -0.39 -16.91
C PHE A 105 8.73 0.80 -16.43
N GLY A 106 10.04 0.77 -16.69
CA GLY A 106 10.94 1.86 -16.36
C GLY A 106 10.56 3.18 -17.05
N LYS A 107 10.21 3.10 -18.35
CA LYS A 107 9.72 4.25 -19.11
C LYS A 107 8.40 4.80 -18.54
N ARG A 108 7.42 3.92 -18.27
CA ARG A 108 6.15 4.32 -17.65
C ARG A 108 6.37 5.09 -16.34
N GLY A 109 7.30 4.65 -15.49
CA GLY A 109 7.61 5.36 -14.25
C GLY A 109 8.19 6.75 -14.48
N LEU A 110 9.04 6.92 -15.50
CA LEU A 110 9.55 8.25 -15.89
C LEU A 110 8.43 9.16 -16.40
N ASP A 111 7.53 8.63 -17.23
CA ASP A 111 6.38 9.35 -17.77
C ASP A 111 5.41 9.79 -16.63
N MET A 112 5.17 8.94 -15.62
CA MET A 112 4.39 9.26 -14.43
C MET A 112 5.03 10.37 -13.58
N LEU A 113 6.34 10.32 -13.38
CA LEU A 113 7.06 11.34 -12.63
C LEU A 113 7.10 12.68 -13.38
N ASP A 114 7.19 12.67 -14.69
CA ASP A 114 7.08 13.88 -15.53
C ASP A 114 5.67 14.49 -15.42
N ASN A 115 4.62 13.65 -15.51
CA ASN A 115 3.24 14.08 -15.32
C ASN A 115 3.02 14.70 -13.93
N PHE A 116 3.48 14.02 -12.88
CA PHE A 116 3.43 14.54 -11.51
C PHE A 116 4.14 15.89 -11.41
N TYR A 117 5.37 15.97 -11.88
CA TYR A 117 6.21 17.15 -11.75
C TYR A 117 5.65 18.38 -12.49
N LYS A 118 5.05 18.18 -13.66
CA LYS A 118 4.37 19.23 -14.43
C LYS A 118 3.12 19.76 -13.74
N ASN A 119 2.39 18.88 -13.06
CA ASN A 119 1.08 19.20 -12.47
C ASN A 119 1.09 19.35 -10.94
N LYS A 120 2.26 19.23 -10.28
CA LYS A 120 2.39 19.30 -8.81
C LYS A 120 1.85 20.57 -8.16
N GLY A 121 1.63 21.63 -8.95
CA GLY A 121 1.05 22.89 -8.48
C GLY A 121 -0.41 22.79 -8.02
N ILE A 122 -1.10 21.69 -8.35
CA ILE A 122 -2.47 21.42 -7.87
C ILE A 122 -2.51 20.94 -6.42
N LEU A 123 -1.36 20.55 -5.84
CA LEU A 123 -1.29 20.06 -4.48
C LEU A 123 -1.34 21.22 -3.49
N GLU A 124 -2.17 21.10 -2.48
CA GLU A 124 -2.29 22.01 -1.35
C GLU A 124 -1.00 22.06 -0.52
N LYS A 125 -1.02 22.86 0.55
CA LYS A 125 0.06 22.85 1.54
C LYS A 125 0.14 21.46 2.18
N ASN A 126 1.30 20.82 2.04
CA ASN A 126 1.52 19.49 2.57
C ASN A 126 1.59 19.49 4.11
N ILE A 127 0.84 18.59 4.73
CA ILE A 127 1.04 18.23 6.14
C ILE A 127 2.01 17.05 6.17
N PRO A 128 3.19 17.18 6.81
CA PRO A 128 4.15 16.10 6.90
C PRO A 128 3.58 14.88 7.64
N ALA A 129 3.24 13.82 6.92
CA ALA A 129 2.71 12.56 7.44
C ALA A 129 3.54 11.40 6.90
N TYR A 130 4.87 11.47 7.10
CA TYR A 130 5.81 10.53 6.47
C TYR A 130 5.92 9.20 7.18
N ASP A 131 5.36 9.09 8.39
CA ASP A 131 5.34 7.87 9.19
C ASP A 131 3.98 7.16 9.14
N PHE A 132 3.92 5.96 9.69
CA PHE A 132 2.67 5.23 9.81
C PHE A 132 1.77 5.91 10.85
N LEU A 133 0.60 6.37 10.39
CA LEU A 133 -0.48 6.81 11.24
C LEU A 133 -1.18 5.60 11.87
N ARG A 134 -1.79 5.79 13.04
CA ARG A 134 -2.38 4.71 13.84
C ARG A 134 -3.70 5.14 14.46
N TYR A 135 -4.61 4.17 14.58
CA TYR A 135 -5.86 4.33 15.30
C TYR A 135 -6.25 2.98 15.94
N TRP A 136 -6.48 2.96 17.25
CA TRP A 136 -6.92 1.75 17.95
C TRP A 136 -8.39 1.48 17.65
N LEU A 137 -8.67 0.33 17.05
CA LEU A 137 -10.02 -0.13 16.75
C LEU A 137 -10.71 -0.65 18.02
N ASP A 138 -9.94 -1.31 18.88
CA ASP A 138 -10.29 -1.83 20.20
C ASP A 138 -9.03 -2.02 21.06
N ASP A 139 -9.09 -2.90 22.06
CA ASP A 139 -7.97 -3.15 22.98
C ASP A 139 -6.84 -4.01 22.37
N LYS A 140 -7.08 -4.68 21.26
CA LYS A 140 -6.15 -5.63 20.64
C LYS A 140 -5.80 -5.33 19.20
N ALA A 141 -6.62 -4.55 18.50
CA ALA A 141 -6.44 -4.26 17.09
C ALA A 141 -6.13 -2.77 16.84
N VAL A 142 -5.18 -2.50 15.95
CA VAL A 142 -4.78 -1.16 15.55
C VAL A 142 -4.84 -1.01 14.03
N LEU A 143 -5.64 -0.05 13.57
CA LEU A 143 -5.64 0.38 12.18
C LEU A 143 -4.37 1.20 11.91
N THR A 144 -3.68 0.88 10.83
CA THR A 144 -2.46 1.59 10.46
C THR A 144 -2.38 1.81 8.96
N GLY A 145 -1.75 2.90 8.58
CA GLY A 145 -1.55 3.22 7.18
C GLY A 145 -0.62 4.40 7.01
N LYS A 146 -0.22 4.59 5.77
CA LYS A 146 0.63 5.70 5.36
C LYS A 146 0.00 6.30 4.12
N ALA A 147 -0.62 7.47 4.29
CA ALA A 147 -1.14 8.22 3.17
C ALA A 147 0.01 8.74 2.31
N ASP A 148 -0.19 8.76 1.00
CA ASP A 148 0.82 9.30 0.07
C ASP A 148 0.95 10.81 0.22
N PHE A 149 -0.20 11.50 0.42
CA PHE A 149 -0.25 12.93 0.61
C PHE A 149 -1.44 13.32 1.48
N ILE A 150 -1.21 14.26 2.40
CA ILE A 150 -2.26 14.96 3.16
C ILE A 150 -2.03 16.46 2.96
N GLY A 151 -3.01 17.12 2.35
CA GLY A 151 -3.03 18.57 2.13
C GLY A 151 -3.89 19.30 3.16
N GLU A 152 -3.56 20.55 3.45
CA GLU A 152 -4.37 21.47 4.23
C GLU A 152 -5.12 22.42 3.27
N LEU A 153 -6.44 22.37 3.30
CA LEU A 153 -7.32 23.23 2.52
C LEU A 153 -7.39 24.63 3.13
N GLN A 154 -7.95 25.60 2.40
CA GLN A 154 -8.04 26.99 2.83
C GLN A 154 -8.89 27.18 4.08
N ASP A 155 -9.88 26.33 4.30
CA ASP A 155 -10.75 26.34 5.49
C ASP A 155 -10.13 25.60 6.68
N GLY A 156 -8.90 25.10 6.55
CA GLY A 156 -8.16 24.37 7.58
C GLY A 156 -8.51 22.89 7.67
N SER A 157 -9.45 22.38 6.84
CA SER A 157 -9.74 20.96 6.74
C SER A 157 -8.68 20.22 5.93
N LEU A 158 -8.75 18.88 5.90
CA LEU A 158 -7.76 18.02 5.26
C LEU A 158 -8.27 17.46 3.93
N HIS A 159 -7.34 17.40 2.97
CA HIS A 159 -7.46 16.63 1.73
C HIS A 159 -6.53 15.41 1.81
N VAL A 160 -7.10 14.21 1.70
CA VAL A 160 -6.34 12.96 1.62
C VAL A 160 -6.25 12.52 0.17
N LEU A 161 -5.03 12.38 -0.34
CA LEU A 161 -4.77 12.00 -1.72
C LEU A 161 -3.88 10.75 -1.77
N ASP A 162 -4.23 9.83 -2.64
CA ASP A 162 -3.45 8.62 -2.93
C ASP A 162 -3.09 8.59 -4.41
N PHE A 163 -1.79 8.44 -4.71
CA PHE A 163 -1.29 8.35 -6.07
C PHE A 163 -1.47 6.93 -6.62
N LYS A 164 -1.95 6.81 -7.84
CA LYS A 164 -2.17 5.53 -8.51
C LYS A 164 -1.27 5.39 -9.73
N THR A 165 -0.53 4.28 -9.73
CA THR A 165 0.37 3.88 -10.83
C THR A 165 -0.20 2.74 -11.68
N GLY A 166 -1.40 2.27 -11.34
CA GLY A 166 -2.13 1.26 -12.10
C GLY A 166 -2.94 1.87 -13.25
N THR A 167 -3.22 1.03 -14.26
CA THR A 167 -3.97 1.45 -15.45
C THR A 167 -5.50 1.46 -15.29
N LYS A 168 -6.01 0.85 -14.22
CA LYS A 168 -7.46 0.73 -13.95
C LYS A 168 -7.90 1.69 -12.87
N ASP A 169 -9.14 2.15 -12.97
CA ASP A 169 -9.79 2.91 -11.90
C ASP A 169 -9.95 2.04 -10.66
N GLN A 170 -9.93 2.69 -9.50
CA GLN A 170 -10.25 2.06 -8.24
C GLN A 170 -11.73 2.30 -7.91
N ASP A 171 -12.53 1.24 -7.93
CA ASP A 171 -13.93 1.29 -7.52
C ASP A 171 -14.06 1.23 -5.98
N ASP A 172 -13.07 0.62 -5.31
CA ASP A 172 -13.04 0.49 -3.85
C ASP A 172 -12.34 1.70 -3.20
N LEU A 173 -13.13 2.54 -2.55
CA LEU A 173 -12.65 3.72 -1.84
C LEU A 173 -12.15 3.42 -0.42
N THR A 174 -12.16 2.17 0.03
CA THR A 174 -11.81 1.77 1.41
C THR A 174 -10.42 2.27 1.82
N GLN A 175 -9.47 2.35 0.89
CA GLN A 175 -8.14 2.88 1.15
C GLN A 175 -8.18 4.36 1.54
N LEU A 176 -8.90 5.18 0.79
CA LEU A 176 -9.05 6.62 1.07
C LEU A 176 -9.77 6.85 2.40
N TYR A 177 -10.81 6.07 2.69
CA TYR A 177 -11.50 6.14 3.98
C TYR A 177 -10.59 5.78 5.16
N ILE A 178 -9.77 4.72 5.03
CA ILE A 178 -8.78 4.36 6.07
C ILE A 178 -7.81 5.52 6.30
N TYR A 179 -7.30 6.12 5.23
CA TYR A 179 -6.39 7.26 5.35
C TYR A 179 -7.09 8.51 5.90
N GLY A 180 -8.37 8.73 5.56
CA GLY A 180 -9.19 9.77 6.15
C GLY A 180 -9.37 9.62 7.66
N ILE A 181 -9.75 8.42 8.12
CA ILE A 181 -9.87 8.09 9.55
C ILE A 181 -8.55 8.34 10.28
N LEU A 182 -7.45 7.85 9.69
CA LEU A 182 -6.13 8.04 10.25
C LEU A 182 -5.72 9.52 10.29
N ALA A 183 -6.01 10.27 9.22
CA ALA A 183 -5.68 11.70 9.17
C ALA A 183 -6.48 12.50 10.21
N GLU A 184 -7.81 12.34 10.27
CA GLU A 184 -8.63 13.04 11.28
C GLU A 184 -8.16 12.76 12.70
N SER A 185 -7.95 11.49 13.04
CA SER A 185 -7.59 11.11 14.41
C SER A 185 -6.19 11.56 14.83
N ASN A 186 -5.25 11.69 13.88
CA ASN A 186 -3.87 12.06 14.21
C ASN A 186 -3.61 13.57 14.14
N PHE A 187 -4.33 14.31 13.28
CA PHE A 187 -4.15 15.75 13.11
C PHE A 187 -5.24 16.61 13.75
N GLU A 188 -6.30 16.01 14.30
CA GLU A 188 -7.42 16.69 14.95
C GLU A 188 -8.08 17.76 14.07
N LYS A 189 -8.12 17.48 12.76
CA LYS A 189 -8.74 18.34 11.73
C LYS A 189 -9.71 17.50 10.93
N PRO A 190 -10.87 18.03 10.51
CA PRO A 190 -11.82 17.29 9.70
C PRO A 190 -11.21 17.00 8.31
N VAL A 191 -11.45 15.80 7.79
CA VAL A 191 -11.19 15.48 6.38
C VAL A 191 -12.43 15.85 5.58
N SER A 192 -12.32 16.78 4.64
CA SER A 192 -13.41 17.21 3.77
C SER A 192 -13.25 16.77 2.32
N ARG A 193 -12.06 16.30 1.93
CA ARG A 193 -11.78 15.84 0.58
C ARG A 193 -10.94 14.56 0.58
N ILE A 194 -11.31 13.61 -0.28
CA ILE A 194 -10.53 12.41 -0.59
C ILE A 194 -10.43 12.25 -2.10
N SER A 195 -9.25 11.89 -2.61
CA SER A 195 -9.01 11.82 -4.05
C SER A 195 -8.02 10.75 -4.44
N TYR A 196 -8.11 10.29 -5.68
CA TYR A 196 -7.04 9.58 -6.37
C TYR A 196 -6.40 10.48 -7.42
N TRP A 197 -5.10 10.29 -7.65
CA TRP A 197 -4.42 10.84 -8.82
C TRP A 197 -3.77 9.71 -9.61
N TYR A 198 -4.32 9.44 -10.78
CA TYR A 198 -3.84 8.38 -11.68
C TYR A 198 -2.70 8.93 -12.54
N LEU A 199 -1.47 8.75 -12.07
CA LEU A 199 -0.26 9.35 -12.63
C LEU A 199 0.04 8.91 -14.07
N ASP A 200 -0.48 7.75 -14.49
CA ASP A 200 -0.27 7.20 -15.84
C ASP A 200 -1.08 7.94 -16.92
N ARG A 201 -2.12 8.71 -16.54
CA ARG A 201 -3.06 9.27 -17.52
C ARG A 201 -3.68 10.63 -17.18
N ASP A 202 -3.80 10.97 -15.89
CA ASP A 202 -4.54 12.17 -15.48
C ASP A 202 -3.58 13.28 -15.05
N SER A 203 -3.82 14.49 -15.52
CA SER A 203 -3.10 15.70 -15.12
C SER A 203 -3.70 16.40 -13.89
N ALA A 204 -4.79 15.85 -13.35
CA ALA A 204 -5.52 16.39 -12.19
C ALA A 204 -5.97 15.26 -11.25
N VAL A 205 -6.35 15.64 -10.04
CA VAL A 205 -6.92 14.70 -9.06
C VAL A 205 -8.36 14.33 -9.45
N LYS A 206 -8.73 13.09 -9.20
CA LYS A 206 -10.09 12.58 -9.30
C LYS A 206 -10.69 12.51 -7.91
N GLU A 207 -11.54 13.48 -7.59
CA GLU A 207 -12.21 13.54 -6.30
C GLU A 207 -13.21 12.37 -6.17
N ALA A 208 -13.24 11.77 -4.98
CA ALA A 208 -14.18 10.71 -4.65
C ALA A 208 -15.22 11.22 -3.65
N VAL A 209 -16.41 10.64 -3.69
CA VAL A 209 -17.47 10.98 -2.74
C VAL A 209 -17.04 10.57 -1.34
N LEU A 210 -17.06 11.51 -0.42
CA LEU A 210 -16.80 11.29 0.99
C LEU A 210 -18.12 11.23 1.75
N ASP A 211 -18.50 9.99 2.09
CA ASP A 211 -19.61 9.74 3.03
C ASP A 211 -19.11 9.84 4.49
N SER A 212 -19.75 9.12 5.41
CA SER A 212 -19.35 9.10 6.81
C SER A 212 -18.07 8.28 7.06
N LEU A 213 -17.04 8.94 7.59
CA LEU A 213 -15.84 8.26 8.10
C LEU A 213 -16.18 7.36 9.30
N GLU A 214 -17.09 7.79 10.17
CA GLU A 214 -17.57 7.01 11.31
C GLU A 214 -18.28 5.73 10.87
N GLY A 215 -19.16 5.82 9.87
CA GLY A 215 -19.83 4.65 9.30
C GLY A 215 -18.84 3.64 8.71
N LYS A 216 -17.81 4.15 8.02
CA LYS A 216 -16.76 3.29 7.48
C LYS A 216 -15.87 2.69 8.57
N LEU A 217 -15.59 3.43 9.64
CA LEU A 217 -14.86 2.93 10.81
C LEU A 217 -15.59 1.74 11.46
N GLU A 218 -16.89 1.84 11.67
CA GLU A 218 -17.68 0.72 12.23
C GLU A 218 -17.69 -0.50 11.30
N TRP A 219 -17.79 -0.28 10.00
CA TRP A 219 -17.64 -1.37 9.02
C TRP A 219 -16.27 -2.04 9.13
N ILE A 220 -15.17 -1.26 9.25
CA ILE A 220 -13.81 -1.78 9.41
C ILE A 220 -13.71 -2.61 10.70
N LYS A 221 -14.23 -2.11 11.83
CA LYS A 221 -14.26 -2.83 13.10
C LYS A 221 -14.97 -4.19 12.96
N GLY A 222 -16.11 -4.22 12.26
CA GLY A 222 -16.82 -5.46 11.96
C GLY A 222 -15.97 -6.47 11.17
N LYS A 223 -15.22 -6.00 10.17
CA LYS A 223 -14.31 -6.87 9.40
C LYS A 223 -13.13 -7.37 10.23
N VAL A 224 -12.60 -6.54 11.12
CA VAL A 224 -11.48 -6.90 12.00
C VAL A 224 -11.88 -7.99 12.98
N LYS A 225 -13.08 -7.96 13.55
CA LYS A 225 -13.60 -9.05 14.39
C LYS A 225 -13.59 -10.40 13.67
N VAL A 226 -13.93 -10.43 12.38
CA VAL A 226 -13.89 -11.68 11.59
C VAL A 226 -12.44 -12.17 11.41
N ILE A 227 -11.47 -11.24 11.25
CA ILE A 227 -10.05 -11.59 11.21
C ILE A 227 -9.58 -12.17 12.56
N GLU A 228 -10.00 -11.57 13.67
CA GLU A 228 -9.68 -12.04 15.02
C GLU A 228 -10.24 -13.42 15.28
N GLU A 229 -11.47 -13.71 14.87
CA GLU A 229 -12.08 -15.03 14.95
C GLU A 229 -11.30 -16.06 14.15
N ALA A 230 -10.90 -15.74 12.92
CA ALA A 230 -10.08 -16.62 12.09
C ALA A 230 -8.71 -16.88 12.71
N LEU A 231 -8.11 -15.88 13.36
CA LEU A 231 -6.86 -16.02 14.11
C LEU A 231 -7.02 -16.93 15.32
N LEU A 232 -8.09 -16.77 16.09
CA LEU A 232 -8.36 -17.60 17.28
C LEU A 232 -8.61 -19.06 16.93
N LYS A 233 -9.37 -19.32 15.86
CA LYS A 233 -9.68 -20.67 15.37
C LYS A 233 -8.53 -21.28 14.56
N ASN A 234 -7.58 -20.47 14.12
CA ASN A 234 -6.53 -20.81 13.14
C ASN A 234 -7.11 -21.43 11.84
N GLU A 235 -8.23 -20.89 11.39
CA GLU A 235 -8.97 -21.38 10.22
C GLU A 235 -8.76 -20.44 9.02
N TRP A 236 -8.14 -20.98 7.96
CA TRP A 236 -7.74 -20.21 6.78
C TRP A 236 -8.25 -20.89 5.50
N VAL A 237 -9.52 -20.73 5.23
CA VAL A 237 -10.16 -21.36 4.08
C VAL A 237 -10.04 -20.49 2.84
N CYS A 238 -9.71 -21.11 1.70
CA CYS A 238 -9.76 -20.42 0.41
C CYS A 238 -11.20 -20.29 -0.07
N ILE A 239 -11.60 -19.12 -0.56
CA ILE A 239 -12.95 -18.89 -1.12
C ILE A 239 -13.30 -19.81 -2.31
N LYS A 240 -12.29 -20.37 -2.97
CA LYS A 240 -12.42 -21.34 -4.07
C LYS A 240 -12.30 -22.81 -3.60
N GLY A 241 -12.35 -23.06 -2.30
CA GLY A 241 -12.19 -24.40 -1.73
C GLY A 241 -10.90 -25.08 -2.16
N GLU A 242 -10.97 -26.37 -2.49
CA GLU A 242 -9.83 -27.17 -2.94
C GLU A 242 -9.18 -26.67 -4.22
N ASN A 243 -9.93 -26.07 -5.14
CA ASN A 243 -9.40 -25.52 -6.39
C ASN A 243 -8.51 -24.28 -6.20
N GLN A 244 -8.49 -23.69 -5.02
CA GLN A 244 -7.71 -22.51 -4.62
C GLN A 244 -7.83 -21.32 -5.60
N CYS A 245 -7.81 -20.12 -5.10
CA CYS A 245 -7.72 -18.91 -5.92
C CYS A 245 -6.28 -18.70 -6.45
N SER A 246 -6.13 -17.86 -7.47
CA SER A 246 -4.83 -17.60 -8.12
C SER A 246 -3.74 -17.18 -7.13
N GLU A 247 -4.07 -16.33 -6.17
CA GLU A 247 -3.11 -15.89 -5.15
C GLU A 247 -2.68 -17.04 -4.23
N CYS A 248 -3.61 -17.88 -3.76
CA CYS A 248 -3.27 -19.06 -2.97
C CYS A 248 -2.37 -20.01 -3.75
N LYS A 249 -2.64 -20.25 -5.03
CA LYS A 249 -1.81 -21.09 -5.90
C LYS A 249 -0.38 -20.56 -6.03
N LYS A 250 -0.22 -19.25 -6.25
CA LYS A 250 1.10 -18.61 -6.38
C LYS A 250 1.92 -18.77 -5.10
N TYR A 251 1.36 -18.47 -3.94
CA TYR A 251 2.08 -18.58 -2.68
C TYR A 251 2.36 -20.04 -2.32
N GLN A 252 1.43 -20.95 -2.59
CA GLN A 252 1.66 -22.37 -2.41
C GLN A 252 2.80 -22.86 -3.31
N ALA A 253 2.87 -22.43 -4.57
CA ALA A 253 3.95 -22.79 -5.49
C ALA A 253 5.34 -22.33 -4.93
N VAL A 254 5.42 -21.16 -4.30
CA VAL A 254 6.66 -20.72 -3.63
C VAL A 254 6.99 -21.64 -2.46
N ILE A 255 6.02 -22.00 -1.63
CA ILE A 255 6.19 -22.93 -0.49
C ILE A 255 6.65 -24.32 -0.98
N ASP A 256 6.11 -24.78 -2.10
CA ASP A 256 6.48 -26.04 -2.75
C ASP A 256 7.83 -25.98 -3.50
N GLY A 257 8.58 -24.88 -3.35
CA GLY A 257 9.93 -24.74 -3.91
C GLY A 257 10.00 -24.33 -5.39
N LYS A 258 8.88 -23.95 -6.01
CA LYS A 258 8.85 -23.48 -7.41
C LYS A 258 9.28 -22.02 -7.58
N GLY A 259 9.33 -21.24 -6.49
CA GLY A 259 9.78 -19.86 -6.50
C GLY A 259 11.31 -19.74 -6.54
N GLN A 260 11.83 -18.82 -7.33
CA GLN A 260 13.27 -18.49 -7.35
C GLN A 260 13.54 -17.42 -6.30
N PHE A 261 14.25 -17.76 -5.23
CA PHE A 261 14.68 -16.79 -4.22
C PHE A 261 15.55 -15.70 -4.85
N GLN A 262 15.27 -14.45 -4.48
CA GLN A 262 15.99 -13.28 -5.00
C GLN A 262 16.84 -12.61 -3.91
N PHE A 263 16.23 -12.27 -2.79
CA PHE A 263 16.91 -11.66 -1.64
C PHE A 263 15.96 -11.61 -0.43
N SER A 264 16.57 -11.38 0.75
CA SER A 264 15.81 -11.06 1.97
C SER A 264 15.79 -9.56 2.21
N ASP A 265 14.62 -9.03 2.51
CA ASP A 265 14.43 -7.66 3.00
C ASP A 265 14.42 -7.71 4.54
N GLU A 266 15.58 -7.43 5.13
CA GLU A 266 15.80 -7.49 6.57
C GLU A 266 14.93 -6.47 7.34
N ALA A 267 14.71 -5.30 6.74
CA ALA A 267 13.93 -4.23 7.37
C ALA A 267 12.46 -4.62 7.55
N TYR A 268 11.91 -5.35 6.59
CA TYR A 268 10.52 -5.78 6.59
C TYR A 268 10.35 -7.27 6.93
N LYS A 269 11.44 -8.00 7.16
CA LYS A 269 11.48 -9.44 7.43
C LYS A 269 10.68 -10.22 6.38
N LYS A 270 11.11 -10.07 5.12
CA LYS A 270 10.49 -10.69 3.96
C LYS A 270 11.53 -11.35 3.08
N ASP A 271 11.24 -12.57 2.64
CA ASP A 271 11.97 -13.26 1.58
C ASP A 271 11.26 -13.04 0.25
N ILE A 272 11.99 -12.48 -0.70
CA ILE A 272 11.46 -12.09 -2.00
C ILE A 272 11.75 -13.21 -2.99
N TYR A 273 10.70 -13.66 -3.66
CA TYR A 273 10.77 -14.72 -4.67
C TYR A 273 10.27 -14.22 -6.01
N PHE A 274 10.90 -14.65 -7.08
CA PHE A 274 10.35 -14.55 -8.42
C PHE A 274 9.62 -15.87 -8.75
N LEU A 275 8.39 -15.75 -9.22
CA LEU A 275 7.62 -16.87 -9.75
C LEU A 275 7.43 -16.63 -11.24
N ASP A 276 7.86 -17.58 -12.06
CA ASP A 276 7.74 -17.44 -13.51
C ASP A 276 6.24 -17.45 -13.88
N PRO A 277 5.76 -16.45 -14.64
CA PRO A 277 4.37 -16.44 -15.09
C PRO A 277 3.95 -17.64 -15.95
N LEU A 278 4.92 -18.38 -16.50
CA LEU A 278 4.70 -19.55 -17.36
C LEU A 278 4.83 -20.89 -16.59
N SER A 279 5.09 -20.86 -15.28
CA SER A 279 5.28 -22.06 -14.44
C SER A 279 4.00 -22.51 -13.73
#